data_fb98952dbf0be7b0d37d3fb590ba91c5
#
_entry.id   fb98952dbf0be7b0d37d3fb590ba91c5
#
_cell.length_a   1.000
_cell.length_b   1.000
_cell.length_c   1.000
_cell.angle_alpha   90.00
_cell.angle_beta   90.00
_cell.angle_gamma   90.00
#
_symmetry.space_group_name_H-M   'P 1'
#
loop_
_entity.id
_entity.type
_entity.pdbx_description
1 polymer ?
#
loop_
_entity_poly.entity_id
_entity_poly.type
_entity_poly.pdbx_seq_one_letter_code
_entity_poly.pdbx_strand_id
1 'polypeptide(L)'
;MRALTKADMFVEPNVAHRDPRTGKSRELDLVAEDATGCFDLRAAVKTTFVMEAINNRFPVVLLTERPSTPNSDFESYVKFGYTPKNCSFLRSFHVYEEKQADWQNLFSQYCSLTKKNARDELMAHHPDDMYSSLLKLAEYTEAELDNFLGWTNAQESEYWRFFFWRPILVIGGQLMVCVADERGEIELQECSVGRLEFNWHDGEERKTTVVEFVQEQHLLGHIESIRMQDQDIGRRMSEFRDRIKSGIQE
;
A
#
# COMPACT_ATOMS: atom_id res chain seq x y z
N MET A 1 -3.06 -16.24 5.47
CA MET A 1 -4.22 -16.24 6.35
C MET A 1 -3.89 -16.67 7.79
N ARG A 2 -3.63 -17.96 8.10
CA ARG A 2 -3.41 -18.42 9.51
C ARG A 2 -2.36 -17.63 10.30
N ALA A 3 -1.30 -17.18 9.65
CA ALA A 3 -0.23 -16.42 10.29
C ALA A 3 -0.69 -14.99 10.68
N LEU A 4 -1.47 -14.35 9.84
CA LEU A 4 -2.07 -13.02 10.10
C LEU A 4 -3.09 -13.09 11.24
N THR A 5 -3.94 -14.12 11.25
CA THR A 5 -4.88 -14.35 12.37
C THR A 5 -4.15 -14.61 13.69
N LYS A 6 -3.00 -15.33 13.67
CA LYS A 6 -2.18 -15.52 14.87
C LYS A 6 -1.48 -14.23 15.33
N ALA A 7 -1.34 -13.25 14.45
CA ALA A 7 -0.83 -11.92 14.77
C ALA A 7 -1.96 -10.96 15.21
N ASP A 8 -3.11 -11.49 15.64
CA ASP A 8 -4.28 -10.76 16.14
C ASP A 8 -4.88 -9.76 15.12
N MET A 9 -4.72 -10.03 13.84
CA MET A 9 -5.37 -9.25 12.78
C MET A 9 -6.75 -9.81 12.48
N PHE A 10 -7.70 -8.90 12.17
CA PHE A 10 -8.95 -9.31 11.54
C PHE A 10 -8.67 -9.65 10.07
N VAL A 11 -9.03 -10.86 9.65
CA VAL A 11 -8.69 -11.37 8.31
C VAL A 11 -9.94 -11.88 7.61
N GLU A 12 -10.24 -11.31 6.45
CA GLU A 12 -11.35 -11.71 5.60
C GLU A 12 -10.80 -12.21 4.25
N PRO A 13 -10.94 -13.50 3.94
CA PRO A 13 -10.58 -14.06 2.65
C PRO A 13 -11.73 -13.92 1.64
N ASN A 14 -11.40 -13.91 0.36
CA ASN A 14 -12.34 -13.91 -0.77
C ASN A 14 -13.35 -12.76 -0.67
N VAL A 15 -12.84 -11.55 -0.49
CA VAL A 15 -13.69 -10.36 -0.29
C VAL A 15 -14.33 -9.97 -1.61
N ALA A 16 -15.66 -10.10 -1.67
CA ALA A 16 -16.43 -9.71 -2.84
C ALA A 16 -16.53 -8.19 -2.94
N HIS A 17 -16.18 -7.63 -4.08
CA HIS A 17 -16.40 -6.22 -4.39
C HIS A 17 -17.02 -6.06 -5.78
N ARG A 18 -17.61 -4.92 -6.02
CA ARG A 18 -18.23 -4.61 -7.30
C ARG A 18 -17.26 -3.81 -8.16
N ASP A 19 -16.93 -4.33 -9.33
CA ASP A 19 -16.18 -3.59 -10.34
C ASP A 19 -16.98 -2.33 -10.73
N PRO A 20 -16.45 -1.13 -10.49
CA PRO A 20 -17.20 0.12 -10.73
C PRO A 20 -17.50 0.33 -12.22
N ARG A 21 -16.69 -0.22 -13.13
CA ARG A 21 -16.84 -0.05 -14.58
C ARG A 21 -17.86 -1.00 -15.20
N THR A 22 -17.83 -2.26 -14.76
CA THR A 22 -18.67 -3.31 -15.37
C THR A 22 -19.87 -3.69 -14.54
N GLY A 23 -19.91 -3.28 -13.27
CA GLY A 23 -20.92 -3.67 -12.29
C GLY A 23 -20.86 -5.15 -11.89
N LYS A 24 -19.90 -5.91 -12.39
CA LYS A 24 -19.72 -7.33 -12.07
C LYS A 24 -19.08 -7.50 -10.70
N SER A 25 -19.44 -8.60 -10.02
CA SER A 25 -18.74 -9.01 -8.82
C SER A 25 -17.35 -9.50 -9.17
N ARG A 26 -16.36 -9.02 -8.42
CA ARG A 26 -14.97 -9.50 -8.40
C ARG A 26 -14.63 -9.94 -6.99
N GLU A 27 -13.57 -10.69 -6.85
CA GLU A 27 -13.12 -11.23 -5.58
C GLU A 27 -11.67 -10.86 -5.38
N LEU A 28 -11.37 -10.30 -4.21
CA LEU A 28 -10.00 -10.13 -3.71
C LEU A 28 -9.61 -11.34 -2.88
N ASP A 29 -8.36 -11.72 -2.95
CA ASP A 29 -7.89 -12.91 -2.22
C ASP A 29 -7.97 -12.72 -0.71
N LEU A 30 -7.62 -11.52 -0.22
CA LEU A 30 -7.56 -11.27 1.22
C LEU A 30 -7.62 -9.77 1.56
N VAL A 31 -8.38 -9.45 2.60
CA VAL A 31 -8.27 -8.19 3.33
C VAL A 31 -7.89 -8.48 4.77
N ALA A 32 -6.91 -7.77 5.31
CA ALA A 32 -6.54 -7.90 6.71
C ALA A 32 -6.48 -6.52 7.36
N GLU A 33 -7.06 -6.41 8.54
CA GLU A 33 -7.10 -5.17 9.30
C GLU A 33 -6.29 -5.28 10.58
N ASP A 34 -5.44 -4.29 10.81
CA ASP A 34 -4.70 -4.12 12.04
C ASP A 34 -5.09 -2.81 12.74
N ALA A 35 -5.29 -2.91 14.04
CA ALA A 35 -5.62 -1.77 14.90
C ALA A 35 -4.70 -1.70 16.13
N THR A 36 -3.50 -2.27 16.02
CA THR A 36 -2.51 -2.27 17.13
C THR A 36 -1.96 -0.89 17.46
N GLY A 37 -2.08 0.08 16.55
CA GLY A 37 -1.79 1.49 16.81
C GLY A 37 -2.77 2.21 17.75
N CYS A 38 -3.68 1.45 18.42
CA CYS A 38 -4.59 2.00 19.42
C CYS A 38 -3.87 2.20 20.76
N PHE A 39 -3.59 3.45 21.12
CA PHE A 39 -2.93 3.78 22.41
C PHE A 39 -3.90 4.19 23.52
N ASP A 40 -4.99 4.79 23.15
CA ASP A 40 -6.12 5.03 24.04
C ASP A 40 -7.43 4.97 23.26
N LEU A 41 -8.55 4.96 23.95
CA LEU A 41 -9.88 4.92 23.33
C LEU A 41 -10.19 6.14 22.44
N ARG A 42 -9.29 7.12 22.38
CA ARG A 42 -9.51 8.39 21.66
C ARG A 42 -8.50 8.67 20.55
N ALA A 43 -7.40 7.91 20.48
CA ALA A 43 -6.41 8.00 19.41
C ALA A 43 -6.10 6.59 18.88
N ALA A 44 -6.21 6.39 17.59
CA ALA A 44 -5.95 5.10 16.97
C ALA A 44 -5.38 5.24 15.56
N VAL A 45 -4.52 4.31 15.20
CA VAL A 45 -4.10 4.06 13.83
C VAL A 45 -4.64 2.69 13.41
N LYS A 46 -5.33 2.66 12.30
CA LYS A 46 -5.84 1.43 11.69
C LYS A 46 -5.26 1.29 10.30
N THR A 47 -4.64 0.16 10.01
CA THR A 47 -4.17 -0.14 8.66
C THR A 47 -4.96 -1.32 8.10
N THR A 48 -5.47 -1.13 6.89
CA THR A 48 -6.13 -2.15 6.09
C THR A 48 -5.19 -2.58 4.97
N PHE A 49 -4.76 -3.82 5.02
CA PHE A 49 -3.96 -4.48 4.00
C PHE A 49 -4.90 -5.14 2.99
N VAL A 50 -4.86 -4.67 1.75
CA VAL A 50 -5.64 -5.23 0.64
C VAL A 50 -4.70 -6.08 -0.20
N MET A 51 -4.94 -7.39 -0.31
CA MET A 51 -3.95 -8.32 -0.84
C MET A 51 -4.50 -9.17 -1.97
N GLU A 52 -3.69 -9.30 -3.02
CA GLU A 52 -3.79 -10.30 -4.08
C GLU A 52 -2.51 -11.13 -4.08
N ALA A 53 -2.61 -12.41 -4.38
CA ALA A 53 -1.48 -13.33 -4.44
C ALA A 53 -1.32 -13.91 -5.84
N ILE A 54 -0.12 -13.80 -6.38
CA ILE A 54 0.22 -14.44 -7.66
C ILE A 54 1.31 -15.48 -7.48
N ASN A 55 1.07 -16.65 -8.01
CA ASN A 55 2.06 -17.73 -8.04
C ASN A 55 2.84 -17.65 -9.35
N ASN A 56 3.80 -16.74 -9.41
CA ASN A 56 4.59 -16.52 -10.59
C ASN A 56 5.76 -17.53 -10.67
N ARG A 57 5.79 -18.30 -11.75
CA ARG A 57 6.83 -19.31 -12.01
C ARG A 57 8.17 -18.67 -12.39
N PHE A 58 8.14 -17.46 -12.86
CA PHE A 58 9.30 -16.70 -13.35
C PHE A 58 9.49 -15.44 -12.53
N PRO A 59 10.70 -14.88 -12.47
CA PRO A 59 10.94 -13.64 -11.75
C PRO A 59 10.03 -12.50 -12.22
N VAL A 60 9.51 -11.76 -11.26
CA VAL A 60 8.87 -10.46 -11.50
C VAL A 60 9.93 -9.39 -11.34
N VAL A 61 10.02 -8.48 -12.28
CA VAL A 61 11.01 -7.41 -12.29
C VAL A 61 10.31 -6.06 -12.29
N LEU A 62 10.64 -5.22 -11.33
CA LEU A 62 10.24 -3.82 -11.33
C LEU A 62 11.30 -3.00 -12.07
N LEU A 63 10.82 -2.12 -12.95
CA LEU A 63 11.64 -1.37 -13.91
C LEU A 63 11.39 0.13 -13.77
N THR A 64 12.35 0.91 -14.23
CA THR A 64 12.24 2.37 -14.29
C THR A 64 12.05 2.96 -12.90
N GLU A 65 13.12 2.91 -12.11
CA GLU A 65 13.16 3.55 -10.80
C GLU A 65 12.86 5.04 -10.91
N ARG A 66 12.00 5.51 -9.99
CA ARG A 66 11.67 6.91 -9.87
C ARG A 66 12.25 7.45 -8.58
N PRO A 67 12.96 8.60 -8.63
CA PRO A 67 13.35 9.27 -7.42
C PRO A 67 12.08 9.67 -6.64
N SER A 68 11.97 9.24 -5.41
CA SER A 68 10.91 9.72 -4.52
C SER A 68 11.13 11.21 -4.26
N THR A 69 10.14 12.03 -4.61
CA THR A 69 10.09 13.43 -4.21
C THR A 69 9.20 13.55 -2.96
N PRO A 70 9.79 13.74 -1.78
CA PRO A 70 9.10 13.47 -0.52
C PRO A 70 7.84 14.27 -0.25
N ASN A 71 7.67 15.47 -0.75
CA ASN A 71 6.65 16.38 -0.22
C ASN A 71 5.46 16.69 -1.13
N SER A 72 5.54 16.49 -2.44
CA SER A 72 4.44 16.88 -3.34
C SER A 72 3.47 15.74 -3.67
N ASP A 73 3.91 14.49 -3.60
CA ASP A 73 3.17 13.36 -4.16
C ASP A 73 2.65 12.37 -3.11
N PHE A 74 2.92 12.64 -1.82
CA PHE A 74 2.55 11.72 -0.75
C PHE A 74 1.05 11.38 -0.74
N GLU A 75 0.18 12.38 -0.88
CA GLU A 75 -1.27 12.18 -0.88
C GLU A 75 -1.75 11.37 -2.10
N SER A 76 -0.97 11.39 -3.20
CA SER A 76 -1.25 10.57 -4.37
C SER A 76 -0.82 9.13 -4.17
N TYR A 77 0.19 8.88 -3.35
CA TYR A 77 0.80 7.57 -3.20
C TYR A 77 0.30 6.81 -1.99
N VAL A 78 0.06 7.48 -0.86
CA VAL A 78 -0.49 6.83 0.34
C VAL A 78 -1.99 7.06 0.40
N LYS A 79 -2.76 5.99 0.36
CA LYS A 79 -4.20 6.05 0.55
C LYS A 79 -4.50 6.08 2.04
N PHE A 80 -4.97 7.24 2.51
CA PHE A 80 -5.25 7.43 3.93
C PHE A 80 -6.44 8.35 4.16
N GLY A 81 -7.01 8.21 5.34
CA GLY A 81 -8.05 9.10 5.86
C GLY A 81 -7.83 9.37 7.34
N TYR A 82 -8.45 10.42 7.84
CA TYR A 82 -8.38 10.76 9.28
C TYR A 82 -9.69 11.37 9.77
N THR A 83 -9.93 11.25 11.07
CA THR A 83 -11.03 11.90 11.78
C THR A 83 -10.50 12.64 13.01
N PRO A 84 -11.07 13.80 13.39
CA PRO A 84 -12.06 14.61 12.67
C PRO A 84 -11.44 15.38 11.50
N LYS A 85 -12.22 15.66 10.46
CA LYS A 85 -11.77 16.34 9.23
C LYS A 85 -11.23 17.75 9.41
N ASN A 86 -11.70 18.46 10.43
CA ASN A 86 -11.26 19.82 10.72
C ASN A 86 -9.91 19.89 11.44
N CYS A 87 -9.30 18.76 11.75
CA CYS A 87 -7.93 18.68 12.26
C CYS A 87 -6.90 18.73 11.12
N SER A 88 -6.80 19.86 10.39
CA SER A 88 -5.74 20.08 9.41
C SER A 88 -4.33 19.92 10.00
N PHE A 89 -4.22 20.08 11.29
CA PHE A 89 -3.02 19.86 12.10
C PHE A 89 -2.50 18.41 12.06
N LEU A 90 -3.38 17.43 11.93
CA LEU A 90 -2.95 16.04 11.78
C LEU A 90 -2.11 15.83 10.48
N ARG A 91 -2.30 16.67 9.46
CA ARG A 91 -1.44 16.68 8.27
C ARG A 91 -0.02 17.16 8.58
N SER A 92 0.13 18.13 9.47
CA SER A 92 1.43 18.69 9.87
C SER A 92 2.19 17.80 10.85
N PHE A 93 1.58 16.70 11.30
CA PHE A 93 2.11 15.89 12.39
C PHE A 93 3.15 14.87 11.90
N HIS A 94 4.03 15.23 10.97
CA HIS A 94 5.19 14.43 10.52
C HIS A 94 5.00 12.90 10.42
N VAL A 95 3.73 12.44 10.48
CA VAL A 95 3.32 11.05 10.24
C VAL A 95 3.88 10.57 8.90
N TYR A 96 4.13 11.52 8.03
CA TYR A 96 4.57 11.32 6.68
C TYR A 96 6.07 11.02 6.57
N GLU A 97 6.92 11.66 7.38
CA GLU A 97 8.37 11.53 7.25
C GLU A 97 8.85 10.11 7.52
N GLU A 98 8.24 9.43 8.47
CA GLU A 98 8.58 8.03 8.77
C GLU A 98 8.08 7.05 7.72
N LYS A 99 6.88 7.31 7.20
CA LYS A 99 6.36 6.51 6.08
C LYS A 99 7.14 6.77 4.78
N GLN A 100 7.81 7.91 4.65
CA GLN A 100 8.65 8.25 3.49
C GLN A 100 10.00 7.54 3.48
N ALA A 101 10.57 7.21 4.63
CA ALA A 101 11.81 6.42 4.69
C ALA A 101 11.66 5.07 3.96
N ASP A 102 10.42 4.55 3.89
CA ASP A 102 10.08 3.32 3.16
C ASP A 102 9.92 3.50 1.64
N TRP A 103 9.97 4.75 1.13
CA TRP A 103 9.71 5.06 -0.29
C TRP A 103 10.92 4.94 -1.20
N GLN A 104 12.01 4.44 -0.70
CA GLN A 104 13.11 3.94 -1.52
C GLN A 104 12.57 2.80 -2.40
N ASN A 105 13.03 2.72 -3.64
CA ASN A 105 12.63 1.70 -4.60
C ASN A 105 11.18 1.83 -5.12
N LEU A 106 10.80 3.04 -5.54
CA LEU A 106 9.57 3.25 -6.32
C LEU A 106 9.87 3.07 -7.81
N PHE A 107 9.07 2.26 -8.48
CA PHE A 107 9.20 1.94 -9.89
C PHE A 107 7.91 2.30 -10.65
N SER A 108 8.01 2.53 -11.95
CA SER A 108 6.84 2.88 -12.78
C SER A 108 6.45 1.82 -13.79
N GLN A 109 7.23 0.75 -13.91
CA GLN A 109 6.99 -0.35 -14.84
C GLN A 109 7.30 -1.68 -14.19
N TYR A 110 6.73 -2.75 -14.73
CA TYR A 110 7.00 -4.12 -14.32
C TYR A 110 6.98 -5.06 -15.52
N CYS A 111 7.64 -6.20 -15.40
CA CYS A 111 7.51 -7.31 -16.31
C CYS A 111 7.72 -8.64 -15.59
N SER A 112 7.42 -9.74 -16.24
CA SER A 112 7.87 -11.06 -15.85
C SER A 112 8.85 -11.59 -16.89
N LEU A 113 9.94 -12.21 -16.42
CA LEU A 113 10.95 -12.79 -17.30
C LEU A 113 10.62 -14.26 -17.54
N THR A 114 10.53 -14.67 -18.82
CA THR A 114 10.34 -16.06 -19.22
C THR A 114 11.49 -16.53 -20.12
N LYS A 115 11.76 -17.82 -20.11
CA LYS A 115 12.73 -18.38 -21.06
C LYS A 115 12.08 -18.54 -22.44
N LYS A 116 12.70 -17.94 -23.45
CA LYS A 116 12.32 -18.09 -24.86
C LYS A 116 13.06 -19.25 -25.45
N ASN A 117 12.53 -20.47 -25.41
CA ASN A 117 13.14 -21.67 -25.97
C ASN A 117 14.36 -22.22 -25.22
N ALA A 118 14.96 -23.30 -25.77
CA ALA A 118 16.12 -24.00 -25.23
C ALA A 118 17.45 -23.20 -25.20
N ARG A 119 17.44 -21.92 -25.55
CA ARG A 119 18.63 -21.08 -25.69
C ARG A 119 18.84 -20.09 -24.55
N ASP A 120 18.39 -20.34 -23.37
CA ASP A 120 18.57 -19.44 -22.18
C ASP A 120 18.30 -17.93 -22.42
N GLU A 121 17.70 -17.57 -23.54
CA GLU A 121 17.27 -16.19 -23.80
C GLU A 121 16.08 -15.86 -22.92
N LEU A 122 16.18 -14.79 -22.17
CA LEU A 122 15.08 -14.25 -21.35
C LEU A 122 14.21 -13.31 -22.21
N MET A 123 12.91 -13.46 -22.10
CA MET A 123 11.94 -12.58 -22.73
C MET A 123 11.09 -11.93 -21.64
N ALA A 124 11.03 -10.61 -21.68
CA ALA A 124 10.12 -9.84 -20.83
C ALA A 124 8.70 -9.87 -21.44
N HIS A 125 7.70 -10.07 -20.59
CA HIS A 125 6.29 -9.95 -20.95
C HIS A 125 5.48 -9.36 -19.81
N HIS A 126 4.32 -8.79 -20.12
CA HIS A 126 3.36 -8.33 -19.14
C HIS A 126 2.28 -9.40 -18.96
N PRO A 127 2.21 -10.06 -17.80
CA PRO A 127 1.16 -11.06 -17.55
C PRO A 127 -0.20 -10.36 -17.35
N ASP A 128 -1.22 -10.83 -18.06
CA ASP A 128 -2.58 -10.29 -17.98
C ASP A 128 -3.20 -10.49 -16.59
N ASP A 129 -2.87 -11.59 -15.92
CA ASP A 129 -3.29 -11.91 -14.56
C ASP A 129 -2.72 -10.91 -13.56
N MET A 130 -1.45 -10.53 -13.68
CA MET A 130 -0.83 -9.51 -12.83
C MET A 130 -1.49 -8.14 -13.01
N TYR A 131 -1.73 -7.72 -14.26
CA TYR A 131 -2.46 -6.47 -14.51
C TYR A 131 -3.86 -6.50 -13.89
N SER A 132 -4.57 -7.62 -14.02
CA SER A 132 -5.88 -7.78 -13.43
C SER A 132 -5.86 -7.67 -11.89
N SER A 133 -4.86 -8.27 -11.24
CA SER A 133 -4.67 -8.19 -9.78
C SER A 133 -4.32 -6.76 -9.33
N LEU A 134 -3.43 -6.08 -10.04
CA LEU A 134 -3.10 -4.67 -9.77
C LEU A 134 -4.32 -3.76 -9.86
N LEU A 135 -5.14 -3.98 -10.89
CA LEU A 135 -6.35 -3.20 -11.08
C LEU A 135 -7.39 -3.46 -9.98
N LYS A 136 -7.59 -4.72 -9.57
CA LYS A 136 -8.47 -5.06 -8.44
C LYS A 136 -8.03 -4.39 -7.15
N LEU A 137 -6.74 -4.44 -6.84
CA LEU A 137 -6.15 -3.79 -5.67
C LEU A 137 -6.40 -2.28 -5.69
N ALA A 138 -6.16 -1.63 -6.82
CA ALA A 138 -6.33 -0.19 -6.97
C ALA A 138 -7.79 0.24 -6.87
N GLU A 139 -8.70 -0.44 -7.59
CA GLU A 139 -10.14 -0.13 -7.60
C GLU A 139 -10.76 -0.32 -6.21
N TYR A 140 -10.44 -1.42 -5.52
CA TYR A 140 -10.94 -1.67 -4.17
C TYR A 140 -10.44 -0.63 -3.17
N THR A 141 -9.15 -0.32 -3.21
CA THR A 141 -8.54 0.66 -2.29
C THR A 141 -9.15 2.04 -2.45
N GLU A 142 -9.40 2.49 -3.69
CA GLU A 142 -10.09 3.76 -3.95
C GLU A 142 -11.55 3.74 -3.46
N ALA A 143 -12.27 2.68 -3.74
CA ALA A 143 -13.66 2.56 -3.31
C ALA A 143 -13.80 2.61 -1.78
N GLU A 144 -12.89 1.94 -1.05
CA GLU A 144 -12.88 1.99 0.41
C GLU A 144 -12.52 3.38 0.95
N LEU A 145 -11.59 4.08 0.31
CA LEU A 145 -11.26 5.45 0.67
C LEU A 145 -12.46 6.39 0.43
N ASP A 146 -13.13 6.28 -0.71
CA ASP A 146 -14.31 7.09 -1.04
C ASP A 146 -15.47 6.81 -0.07
N ASN A 147 -15.70 5.55 0.28
CA ASN A 147 -16.69 5.15 1.30
C ASN A 147 -16.37 5.77 2.66
N PHE A 148 -15.11 5.71 3.09
CA PHE A 148 -14.65 6.33 4.32
C PHE A 148 -14.84 7.84 4.30
N LEU A 149 -14.46 8.54 3.23
CA LEU A 149 -14.61 9.98 3.09
C LEU A 149 -16.10 10.39 3.09
N GLY A 150 -16.97 9.58 2.49
CA GLY A 150 -18.42 9.78 2.55
C GLY A 150 -18.97 9.65 3.97
N TRP A 151 -18.53 8.63 4.70
CA TRP A 151 -18.97 8.37 6.07
C TRP A 151 -18.49 9.43 7.06
N THR A 152 -17.23 9.88 6.97
CA THR A 152 -16.66 10.87 7.90
C THR A 152 -17.23 12.28 7.72
N ASN A 153 -17.84 12.58 6.57
CA ASN A 153 -18.56 13.84 6.37
C ASN A 153 -19.80 13.97 7.25
N ALA A 154 -20.35 12.85 7.75
CA ALA A 154 -21.60 12.80 8.50
C ALA A 154 -21.42 12.82 10.03
N GLN A 155 -20.18 12.71 10.55
CA GLN A 155 -19.94 12.59 11.99
C GLN A 155 -18.90 13.58 12.51
N GLU A 156 -19.29 14.38 13.52
CA GLU A 156 -18.36 15.04 14.42
C GLU A 156 -17.83 13.99 15.42
N SER A 157 -16.60 13.51 15.18
CA SER A 157 -15.97 12.55 16.08
C SER A 157 -15.03 13.25 17.05
N GLU A 158 -15.17 12.97 18.34
CA GLU A 158 -14.19 13.33 19.36
C GLU A 158 -12.94 12.45 19.33
N TYR A 159 -12.95 11.44 18.47
CA TYR A 159 -11.91 10.43 18.37
C TYR A 159 -10.97 10.73 17.21
N TRP A 160 -9.68 10.74 17.50
CA TRP A 160 -8.67 10.93 16.48
C TRP A 160 -8.20 9.60 15.95
N ARG A 161 -8.40 9.42 14.67
CA ARG A 161 -8.07 8.16 14.01
C ARG A 161 -7.41 8.44 12.68
N PHE A 162 -6.31 7.72 12.41
CA PHE A 162 -5.76 7.55 11.09
C PHE A 162 -6.15 6.20 10.54
N PHE A 163 -6.48 6.18 9.27
CA PHE A 163 -6.79 4.99 8.50
C PHE A 163 -5.86 4.96 7.31
N PHE A 164 -5.18 3.85 7.13
CA PHE A 164 -4.33 3.61 5.97
C PHE A 164 -4.85 2.42 5.20
N TRP A 165 -4.81 2.51 3.87
CA TRP A 165 -5.08 1.39 2.97
C TRP A 165 -3.79 1.07 2.22
N ARG A 166 -3.33 -0.16 2.34
CA ARG A 166 -2.09 -0.64 1.73
C ARG A 166 -2.37 -1.78 0.78
N PRO A 167 -2.41 -1.50 -0.54
CA PRO A 167 -2.55 -2.55 -1.56
C PRO A 167 -1.22 -3.30 -1.71
N ILE A 168 -1.28 -4.62 -1.54
CA ILE A 168 -0.12 -5.52 -1.59
C ILE A 168 -0.35 -6.60 -2.63
N LEU A 169 0.58 -6.74 -3.56
CA LEU A 169 0.67 -7.90 -4.45
C LEU A 169 1.71 -8.88 -3.89
N VAL A 170 1.24 -10.01 -3.40
CA VAL A 170 2.09 -11.07 -2.84
C VAL A 170 2.65 -11.92 -3.97
N ILE A 171 3.97 -12.01 -4.06
CA ILE A 171 4.69 -12.74 -5.09
C ILE A 171 5.18 -14.08 -4.53
N GLY A 172 4.64 -15.19 -5.05
CA GLY A 172 5.05 -16.53 -4.64
C GLY A 172 6.44 -16.96 -5.15
N GLY A 173 6.98 -16.22 -6.13
CA GLY A 173 8.28 -16.45 -6.74
C GLY A 173 9.31 -15.36 -6.39
N GLN A 174 10.29 -15.21 -7.26
CA GLN A 174 11.37 -14.25 -7.12
C GLN A 174 10.90 -12.85 -7.52
N LEU A 175 11.20 -11.85 -6.71
CA LEU A 175 11.00 -10.43 -6.99
C LEU A 175 12.37 -9.77 -7.19
N MET A 176 12.50 -9.02 -8.28
CA MET A 176 13.71 -8.32 -8.65
C MET A 176 13.44 -6.86 -8.95
N VAL A 177 14.44 -6.03 -8.80
CA VAL A 177 14.43 -4.63 -9.22
C VAL A 177 15.54 -4.41 -10.24
N CYS A 178 15.28 -3.55 -11.20
CA CYS A 178 16.24 -3.11 -12.19
C CYS A 178 16.71 -1.71 -11.80
N VAL A 179 17.94 -1.61 -11.34
CA VAL A 179 18.56 -0.36 -10.89
C VAL A 179 19.75 -0.02 -11.77
N ALA A 180 20.05 1.27 -11.89
CA ALA A 180 21.28 1.72 -12.53
C ALA A 180 22.36 1.93 -11.46
N ASP A 181 23.56 1.40 -11.67
CA ASP A 181 24.70 1.66 -10.83
C ASP A 181 25.22 3.11 -11.01
N GLU A 182 26.25 3.50 -10.24
CA GLU A 182 26.88 4.82 -10.33
C GLU A 182 27.47 5.13 -11.72
N ARG A 183 27.71 4.12 -12.56
CA ARG A 183 28.22 4.25 -13.93
C ARG A 183 27.10 4.25 -14.97
N GLY A 184 25.84 4.07 -14.54
CA GLY A 184 24.69 3.96 -15.42
C GLY A 184 24.55 2.57 -16.06
N GLU A 185 25.28 1.56 -15.57
CA GLU A 185 25.09 0.18 -15.98
C GLU A 185 23.85 -0.41 -15.27
N ILE A 186 23.05 -1.16 -16.01
CA ILE A 186 21.80 -1.74 -15.50
C ILE A 186 22.11 -3.06 -14.80
N GLU A 187 21.68 -3.16 -13.54
CA GLU A 187 21.79 -4.36 -12.73
C GLU A 187 20.43 -4.85 -12.27
N LEU A 188 20.23 -6.17 -12.27
CA LEU A 188 19.08 -6.83 -11.68
C LEU A 188 19.44 -7.30 -10.26
N GLN A 189 18.74 -6.77 -9.27
CA GLN A 189 18.95 -7.11 -7.87
C GLN A 189 17.70 -7.78 -7.30
N GLU A 190 17.87 -8.83 -6.52
CA GLU A 190 16.77 -9.45 -5.78
C GLU A 190 16.35 -8.52 -4.62
N CYS A 191 15.04 -8.39 -4.44
CA CYS A 191 14.49 -7.61 -3.33
C CYS A 191 13.33 -8.34 -2.66
N SER A 192 13.15 -8.10 -1.38
CA SER A 192 12.02 -8.67 -0.62
C SER A 192 10.75 -7.87 -0.78
N VAL A 193 10.89 -6.55 -0.99
CA VAL A 193 9.80 -5.58 -1.15
C VAL A 193 10.19 -4.56 -2.21
N GLY A 194 9.29 -4.28 -3.12
CA GLY A 194 9.39 -3.19 -4.09
C GLY A 194 8.06 -2.47 -4.21
N ARG A 195 8.03 -1.28 -4.79
CA ARG A 195 6.81 -0.48 -4.94
C ARG A 195 6.61 -0.09 -6.38
N LEU A 196 5.40 -0.27 -6.88
CA LEU A 196 5.00 0.11 -8.22
C LEU A 196 4.04 1.29 -8.17
N GLU A 197 4.38 2.39 -8.83
CA GLU A 197 3.42 3.43 -9.19
C GLU A 197 2.55 2.91 -10.33
N PHE A 198 1.38 2.39 -9.98
CA PHE A 198 0.42 1.84 -10.93
C PHE A 198 -0.53 2.93 -11.40
N ASN A 199 -0.46 3.26 -12.68
CA ASN A 199 -1.35 4.21 -13.32
C ASN A 199 -2.50 3.46 -14.00
N TRP A 200 -3.73 3.86 -13.69
CA TRP A 200 -4.94 3.23 -14.20
C TRP A 200 -6.03 4.27 -14.49
N HIS A 201 -7.12 3.85 -15.10
CA HIS A 201 -8.21 4.74 -15.46
C HIS A 201 -9.51 4.30 -14.79
N ASP A 202 -10.22 5.28 -14.20
CA ASP A 202 -11.58 5.15 -13.72
C ASP A 202 -12.47 6.02 -14.61
N GLY A 203 -13.09 5.38 -15.62
CA GLY A 203 -13.71 6.13 -16.71
C GLY A 203 -12.69 6.94 -17.51
N GLU A 204 -12.86 8.25 -17.53
CA GLU A 204 -11.95 9.19 -18.21
C GLU A 204 -10.83 9.72 -17.28
N GLU A 205 -10.97 9.52 -15.98
CA GLU A 205 -10.02 9.99 -14.99
C GLU A 205 -8.82 9.05 -14.88
N ARG A 206 -7.62 9.64 -14.97
CA ARG A 206 -6.37 8.91 -14.68
C ARG A 206 -6.11 8.97 -13.19
N LYS A 207 -6.00 7.81 -12.58
CA LYS A 207 -5.67 7.63 -11.16
C LYS A 207 -4.30 6.95 -11.00
N THR A 208 -3.70 7.16 -9.85
CA THR A 208 -2.43 6.54 -9.47
C THR A 208 -2.58 5.87 -8.13
N THR A 209 -2.10 4.63 -8.03
CA THR A 209 -2.05 3.87 -6.78
C THR A 209 -0.68 3.24 -6.66
N VAL A 210 -0.03 3.40 -5.52
CA VAL A 210 1.22 2.67 -5.24
C VAL A 210 0.86 1.31 -4.68
N VAL A 211 1.28 0.26 -5.38
CA VAL A 211 1.10 -1.13 -4.97
C VAL A 211 2.44 -1.67 -4.48
N GLU A 212 2.44 -2.26 -3.29
CA GLU A 212 3.61 -2.92 -2.73
C GLU A 212 3.70 -4.35 -3.27
N PHE A 213 4.83 -4.69 -3.85
CA PHE A 213 5.16 -6.05 -4.26
C PHE A 213 5.98 -6.69 -3.15
N VAL A 214 5.50 -7.78 -2.60
CA VAL A 214 6.14 -8.42 -1.45
C VAL A 214 6.30 -9.91 -1.72
N GLN A 215 7.53 -10.42 -1.59
CA GLN A 215 7.73 -11.87 -1.66
C GLN A 215 6.99 -12.56 -0.50
N GLU A 216 6.30 -13.66 -0.77
CA GLU A 216 5.49 -14.40 0.21
C GLU A 216 6.24 -14.69 1.51
N GLN A 217 7.48 -15.13 1.40
CA GLN A 217 8.33 -15.46 2.56
C GLN A 217 8.67 -14.24 3.45
N HIS A 218 8.56 -13.03 2.92
CA HIS A 218 8.85 -11.78 3.63
C HIS A 218 7.60 -11.01 4.08
N LEU A 219 6.41 -11.47 3.69
CA LEU A 219 5.14 -10.78 3.94
C LEU A 219 4.91 -10.47 5.42
N LEU A 220 5.10 -11.45 6.30
CA LEU A 220 4.86 -11.23 7.74
C LEU A 220 5.83 -10.23 8.35
N GLY A 221 7.11 -10.29 7.99
CA GLY A 221 8.11 -9.32 8.45
C GLY A 221 7.80 -7.90 7.95
N HIS A 222 7.33 -7.80 6.71
CA HIS A 222 6.92 -6.51 6.14
C HIS A 222 5.69 -5.92 6.87
N ILE A 223 4.66 -6.72 7.10
CA ILE A 223 3.48 -6.30 7.87
C ILE A 223 3.87 -5.88 9.29
N GLU A 224 4.75 -6.62 9.96
CA GLU A 224 5.19 -6.27 11.30
C GLU A 224 5.96 -4.94 11.34
N SER A 225 6.78 -4.64 10.33
CA SER A 225 7.45 -3.34 10.22
C SER A 225 6.45 -2.18 10.11
N ILE A 226 5.35 -2.39 9.36
CA ILE A 226 4.27 -1.40 9.26
C ILE A 226 3.55 -1.23 10.59
N ARG A 227 3.25 -2.32 11.30
CA ARG A 227 2.62 -2.27 12.63
C ARG A 227 3.45 -1.48 13.63
N MET A 228 4.77 -1.64 13.62
CA MET A 228 5.67 -0.86 14.47
C MET A 228 5.60 0.63 14.16
N GLN A 229 5.54 1.02 12.90
CA GLN A 229 5.36 2.42 12.49
C GLN A 229 3.99 2.95 12.96
N ASP A 230 2.92 2.16 12.81
CA ASP A 230 1.58 2.54 13.22
C ASP A 230 1.49 2.74 14.75
N GLN A 231 2.17 1.89 15.52
CA GLN A 231 2.29 2.03 16.97
C GLN A 231 3.02 3.33 17.35
N ASP A 232 4.09 3.67 16.66
CA ASP A 232 4.83 4.90 16.92
C ASP A 232 4.00 6.15 16.59
N ILE A 233 3.26 6.12 15.47
CA ILE A 233 2.30 7.18 15.12
C ILE A 233 1.23 7.33 16.21
N GLY A 234 0.62 6.23 16.65
CA GLY A 234 -0.41 6.23 17.69
C GLY A 234 0.13 6.76 19.02
N ARG A 235 1.34 6.38 19.42
CA ARG A 235 2.02 6.89 20.61
C ARG A 235 2.21 8.41 20.53
N ARG A 236 2.74 8.94 19.44
CA ARG A 236 2.93 10.39 19.25
C ARG A 236 1.60 11.14 19.27
N MET A 237 0.56 10.63 18.64
CA MET A 237 -0.78 11.22 18.72
C MET A 237 -1.26 11.34 20.15
N SER A 238 -1.00 10.32 20.96
CA SER A 238 -1.37 10.31 22.40
C SER A 238 -0.58 11.34 23.21
N GLU A 239 0.74 11.38 23.01
CA GLU A 239 1.65 12.30 23.72
C GLU A 239 1.36 13.78 23.41
N PHE A 240 1.01 14.09 22.18
CA PHE A 240 0.74 15.48 21.74
C PHE A 240 -0.73 15.86 21.74
N ARG A 241 -1.57 15.03 22.29
CA ARG A 241 -3.02 15.19 22.27
C ARG A 241 -3.52 16.56 22.73
N ASP A 242 -3.00 17.09 23.86
CA ASP A 242 -3.44 18.36 24.40
C ASP A 242 -3.01 19.54 23.51
N ARG A 243 -1.85 19.44 22.87
CA ARG A 243 -1.37 20.43 21.88
C ARG A 243 -2.25 20.40 20.62
N ILE A 244 -2.61 19.22 20.14
CA ILE A 244 -3.50 19.04 19.00
C ILE A 244 -4.89 19.61 19.31
N LYS A 245 -5.42 19.41 20.52
CA LYS A 245 -6.71 19.99 20.95
C LYS A 245 -6.69 21.51 21.05
N SER A 246 -5.58 22.10 21.45
CA SER A 246 -5.46 23.56 21.61
C SER A 246 -5.32 24.27 20.27
N GLY A 247 -5.09 23.56 19.15
CA GLY A 247 -4.89 24.16 17.83
C GLY A 247 -3.63 25.02 17.75
N ILE A 248 -2.71 24.88 18.70
CA ILE A 248 -1.45 25.64 18.70
C ILE A 248 -0.54 25.00 17.63
N GLN A 249 -0.40 25.71 16.52
CA GLN A 249 0.67 25.47 15.56
C GLN A 249 1.97 26.09 16.12
N GLU A 250 3.06 25.35 16.09
CA GLU A 250 4.41 25.92 16.22
C GLU A 250 4.86 26.56 14.92
#